data_346b83e2a92d23e7662d4d6948e9f235
#
_entry.id   346b83e2a92d23e7662d4d6948e9f235
#
_cell.length_a   1.000
_cell.length_b   1.000
_cell.length_c   1.000
_cell.angle_alpha   90.00
_cell.angle_beta   90.00
_cell.angle_gamma   90.00
#
_symmetry.space_group_name_H-M   'P 1'
#
loop_
_entity.id
_entity.type
_entity.pdbx_description
1 polymer ?
#
loop_
_entity_poly.entity_id
_entity_poly.type
_entity_poly.pdbx_seq_one_letter_code
_entity_poly.pdbx_strand_id
1 'polypeptide(L)'
;GACAKDGAIRIVDGDLVTFLAGLAGGEPNTISWDILKNHVDTFIATPDWVAAKGMRMLAAPFKGDQPVTSGESGAAPFGTLACIMTMDEYKPLREHLGLDENSKVLLFSTEGDTDPDRYKSIVWDGNER
;
A
#
# COMPACT_ATOMS: atom_id res chain seq x y z
N GLY A 1 12.18 -2.10 -3.33
CA GLY A 1 12.72 -2.27 -4.68
C GLY A 1 14.24 -2.42 -4.72
N ALA A 2 15.02 -1.33 -4.76
CA ALA A 2 16.48 -1.38 -4.95
C ALA A 2 17.19 -2.19 -3.86
N CYS A 3 16.92 -1.93 -2.59
CA CYS A 3 17.52 -2.67 -1.48
C CYS A 3 17.22 -4.17 -1.52
N ALA A 4 16.01 -4.54 -1.90
CA ALA A 4 15.61 -5.94 -2.00
C ALA A 4 16.36 -6.69 -3.11
N LYS A 5 16.67 -6.01 -4.22
CA LYS A 5 17.45 -6.61 -5.32
C LYS A 5 18.90 -6.85 -4.96
N ASP A 6 19.50 -5.91 -4.24
CA ASP A 6 20.93 -5.93 -3.94
C ASP A 6 21.28 -6.58 -2.59
N GLY A 7 20.28 -6.83 -1.73
CA GLY A 7 20.49 -7.31 -0.36
C GLY A 7 21.19 -6.30 0.57
N ALA A 8 21.35 -5.05 0.13
CA ALA A 8 22.04 -3.98 0.84
C ALA A 8 21.26 -2.66 0.74
N ILE A 9 21.55 -1.74 1.70
CA ILE A 9 20.94 -0.41 1.66
C ILE A 9 21.34 0.33 0.39
N ARG A 10 20.36 0.88 -0.30
CA ARG A 10 20.51 1.76 -1.46
C ARG A 10 19.72 3.03 -1.24
N ILE A 11 20.38 4.16 -1.42
CA ILE A 11 19.73 5.47 -1.47
C ILE A 11 19.23 5.66 -2.91
N VAL A 12 18.01 6.12 -3.05
CA VAL A 12 17.40 6.43 -4.35
C VAL A 12 17.36 7.95 -4.49
N ASP A 13 18.11 8.45 -5.47
CA ASP A 13 18.12 9.87 -5.82
C ASP A 13 17.13 10.14 -6.96
N GLY A 14 16.65 11.38 -7.03
CA GLY A 14 15.76 11.86 -8.09
C GLY A 14 14.47 12.48 -7.56
N ASP A 15 13.58 12.83 -8.46
CA ASP A 15 12.26 13.36 -8.12
C ASP A 15 11.38 12.23 -7.55
N LEU A 16 11.31 12.19 -6.23
CA LEU A 16 10.46 11.23 -5.50
C LEU A 16 9.00 11.72 -5.55
N VAL A 17 8.43 11.71 -6.76
CA VAL A 17 7.07 12.19 -6.99
C VAL A 17 6.07 11.11 -6.64
N THR A 18 5.36 11.31 -5.55
CA THR A 18 4.22 10.49 -5.13
C THR A 18 3.26 11.36 -4.32
N PHE A 19 1.97 11.09 -4.40
CA PHE A 19 1.03 11.75 -3.50
C PHE A 19 1.07 11.16 -2.07
N LEU A 20 1.71 10.03 -1.89
CA LEU A 20 1.97 9.39 -0.59
C LEU A 20 3.08 10.16 0.16
N ALA A 21 2.79 11.39 0.58
CA ALA A 21 3.78 12.32 1.11
C ALA A 21 4.66 11.72 2.23
N GLY A 22 4.09 10.94 3.11
CA GLY A 22 4.82 10.23 4.18
C GLY A 22 5.79 9.14 3.69
N LEU A 23 5.67 8.72 2.42
CA LEU A 23 6.52 7.70 1.80
C LEU A 23 7.48 8.27 0.76
N ALA A 24 7.50 9.57 0.54
CA ALA A 24 8.40 10.25 -0.38
C ALA A 24 9.84 10.34 0.18
N GLY A 25 10.42 9.20 0.50
CA GLY A 25 11.75 9.06 1.09
C GLY A 25 12.67 8.18 0.26
N GLY A 26 13.86 8.67 -0.09
CA GLY A 26 14.87 7.94 -0.85
C GLY A 26 15.83 7.12 0.02
N GLU A 27 15.92 7.42 1.33
CA GLU A 27 16.85 6.77 2.25
C GLU A 27 16.12 5.78 3.18
N PRO A 28 16.48 4.49 3.15
CA PRO A 28 15.88 3.49 4.03
C PRO A 28 16.35 3.67 5.49
N ASN A 29 15.44 3.42 6.42
CA ASN A 29 15.80 3.30 7.83
C ASN A 29 16.63 2.02 8.05
N THR A 30 17.80 2.15 8.67
CA THR A 30 18.76 1.05 8.84
C THR A 30 18.23 -0.05 9.77
N ILE A 31 17.56 0.32 10.86
CA ILE A 31 17.00 -0.63 11.83
C ILE A 31 15.85 -1.43 11.16
N SER A 32 14.95 -0.73 10.46
CA SER A 32 13.86 -1.40 9.73
C SER A 32 14.40 -2.33 8.65
N TRP A 33 15.48 -1.93 7.95
CA TRP A 33 16.09 -2.77 6.92
C TRP A 33 16.65 -4.06 7.50
N ASP A 34 17.30 -4.01 8.66
CA ASP A 34 17.83 -5.21 9.32
C ASP A 34 16.74 -6.22 9.69
N ILE A 35 15.56 -5.74 10.06
CA ILE A 35 14.39 -6.61 10.29
C ILE A 35 13.85 -7.15 8.96
N LEU A 36 13.59 -6.26 8.01
CA LEU A 36 12.94 -6.60 6.74
C LEU A 36 13.76 -7.61 5.92
N LYS A 37 15.07 -7.44 5.81
CA LYS A 37 15.94 -8.35 5.04
C LYS A 37 15.95 -9.79 5.56
N ASN A 38 15.63 -9.98 6.85
CA ASN A 38 15.67 -11.29 7.50
C ASN A 38 14.29 -11.96 7.63
N HIS A 39 13.19 -11.19 7.49
CA HIS A 39 11.85 -11.66 7.83
C HIS A 39 10.80 -11.44 6.74
N VAL A 40 11.10 -10.68 5.68
CA VAL A 40 10.14 -10.42 4.61
C VAL A 40 10.37 -11.39 3.45
N ASP A 41 9.31 -12.09 3.06
CA ASP A 41 9.33 -13.01 1.93
C ASP A 41 9.16 -12.30 0.59
N THR A 42 8.33 -11.24 0.55
CA THR A 42 7.99 -10.57 -0.70
C THR A 42 7.91 -9.06 -0.55
N PHE A 43 8.52 -8.34 -1.49
CA PHE A 43 8.39 -6.88 -1.63
C PHE A 43 7.54 -6.58 -2.86
N ILE A 44 6.47 -5.80 -2.68
CA ILE A 44 5.57 -5.40 -3.75
C ILE A 44 5.68 -3.88 -3.94
N ALA A 45 5.93 -3.44 -5.16
CA ALA A 45 5.85 -2.04 -5.55
C ALA A 45 4.50 -1.80 -6.24
N THR A 46 3.80 -0.75 -5.82
CA THR A 46 2.48 -0.40 -6.35
C THR A 46 2.46 1.03 -6.85
N PRO A 47 1.68 1.34 -7.89
CA PRO A 47 1.43 2.72 -8.30
C PRO A 47 0.50 3.42 -7.30
N ASP A 48 0.58 4.73 -7.26
CA ASP A 48 -0.13 5.59 -6.30
C ASP A 48 -1.66 5.40 -6.32
N TRP A 49 -2.28 5.22 -7.49
CA TRP A 49 -3.73 5.00 -7.61
C TRP A 49 -4.25 3.82 -6.77
N VAL A 50 -3.39 2.86 -6.46
CA VAL A 50 -3.74 1.70 -5.62
C VAL A 50 -4.07 2.14 -4.19
N ALA A 51 -3.31 3.08 -3.64
CA ALA A 51 -3.62 3.65 -2.33
C ALA A 51 -4.94 4.41 -2.35
N ALA A 52 -5.17 5.24 -3.37
CA ALA A 52 -6.44 5.96 -3.55
C ALA A 52 -7.64 5.01 -3.68
N LYS A 53 -7.48 3.89 -4.39
CA LYS A 53 -8.50 2.83 -4.44
C LYS A 53 -8.75 2.23 -3.06
N GLY A 54 -7.70 1.95 -2.31
CA GLY A 54 -7.78 1.44 -0.93
C GLY A 54 -8.54 2.40 -0.02
N MET A 55 -8.25 3.69 -0.07
CA MET A 55 -8.95 4.72 0.72
C MET A 55 -10.45 4.71 0.44
N ARG A 56 -10.84 4.69 -0.84
CA ARG A 56 -12.26 4.67 -1.24
C ARG A 56 -12.98 3.40 -0.78
N MET A 57 -12.35 2.24 -0.92
CA MET A 57 -12.93 0.97 -0.50
C MET A 57 -13.11 0.89 1.02
N LEU A 58 -12.12 1.37 1.79
CA LEU A 58 -12.19 1.42 3.25
C LEU A 58 -13.26 2.40 3.74
N ALA A 59 -13.43 3.54 3.04
CA ALA A 59 -14.45 4.54 3.39
C ALA A 59 -15.88 4.06 3.05
N ALA A 60 -16.03 3.19 2.06
CA ALA A 60 -17.32 2.68 1.61
C ALA A 60 -17.30 1.14 1.52
N PRO A 61 -17.25 0.44 2.66
CA PRO A 61 -17.12 -1.00 2.70
C PRO A 61 -18.39 -1.71 2.17
N PHE A 62 -18.20 -2.97 1.78
CA PHE A 62 -19.27 -3.79 1.24
C PHE A 62 -20.00 -4.56 2.35
N LYS A 63 -21.31 -4.73 2.21
CA LYS A 63 -22.17 -5.58 3.06
C LYS A 63 -22.07 -5.38 4.57
N GLY A 64 -22.00 -4.14 5.02
CA GLY A 64 -22.14 -3.82 6.44
C GLY A 64 -20.87 -3.96 7.28
N ASP A 65 -19.74 -4.14 6.62
CA ASP A 65 -18.45 -3.95 7.30
C ASP A 65 -18.33 -2.51 7.80
N GLN A 66 -17.57 -2.30 8.85
CA GLN A 66 -17.40 -0.96 9.41
C GLN A 66 -16.47 -0.12 8.51
N PRO A 67 -16.86 1.14 8.22
CA PRO A 67 -15.96 2.05 7.52
C PRO A 67 -14.68 2.30 8.30
N VAL A 68 -13.57 2.40 7.59
CA VAL A 68 -12.26 2.73 8.15
C VAL A 68 -11.74 3.98 7.45
N THR A 69 -11.52 5.04 8.23
CA THR A 69 -10.81 6.22 7.76
C THR A 69 -9.31 5.94 7.76
N SER A 70 -8.73 5.85 6.58
CA SER A 70 -7.30 5.60 6.39
C SER A 70 -6.74 6.60 5.40
N GLY A 71 -5.65 7.23 5.75
CA GLY A 71 -4.88 8.07 4.84
C GLY A 71 -4.14 7.24 3.78
N GLU A 72 -3.39 7.94 2.92
CA GLU A 72 -2.79 7.37 1.72
C GLU A 72 -1.87 6.20 2.04
N SER A 73 -0.90 6.42 2.94
CA SER A 73 0.08 5.39 3.31
C SER A 73 -0.57 4.21 4.03
N GLY A 74 -1.55 4.49 4.90
CA GLY A 74 -2.29 3.45 5.64
C GLY A 74 -3.18 2.58 4.75
N ALA A 75 -3.73 3.14 3.67
CA ALA A 75 -4.63 2.44 2.76
C ALA A 75 -3.90 1.65 1.66
N ALA A 76 -2.63 1.96 1.37
CA ALA A 76 -1.86 1.31 0.32
C ALA A 76 -1.80 -0.23 0.46
N PRO A 77 -1.55 -0.82 1.64
CA PRO A 77 -1.55 -2.27 1.81
C PRO A 77 -2.90 -2.91 1.48
N PHE A 78 -4.01 -2.28 1.91
CA PHE A 78 -5.35 -2.79 1.62
C PHE A 78 -5.67 -2.68 0.12
N GLY A 79 -5.37 -1.55 -0.51
CA GLY A 79 -5.55 -1.36 -1.96
C GLY A 79 -4.77 -2.39 -2.76
N THR A 80 -3.53 -2.68 -2.35
CA THR A 80 -2.67 -3.71 -2.97
C THR A 80 -3.31 -5.09 -2.85
N LEU A 81 -3.74 -5.48 -1.66
CA LEU A 81 -4.43 -6.76 -1.44
C LEU A 81 -5.70 -6.85 -2.30
N ALA A 82 -6.52 -5.81 -2.32
CA ALA A 82 -7.74 -5.78 -3.12
C ALA A 82 -7.45 -5.97 -4.61
N CYS A 83 -6.42 -5.33 -5.15
CA CYS A 83 -6.00 -5.53 -6.54
C CYS A 83 -5.55 -6.98 -6.80
N ILE A 84 -4.69 -7.53 -5.94
CA ILE A 84 -4.18 -8.90 -6.08
C ILE A 84 -5.34 -9.91 -6.06
N MET A 85 -6.34 -9.70 -5.21
CA MET A 85 -7.45 -10.63 -5.06
C MET A 85 -8.52 -10.52 -6.16
N THR A 86 -8.68 -9.35 -6.79
CA THR A 86 -9.82 -9.09 -7.69
C THR A 86 -9.44 -8.92 -9.15
N MET A 87 -8.18 -8.62 -9.47
CA MET A 87 -7.75 -8.37 -10.85
C MET A 87 -7.10 -9.61 -11.44
N ASP A 88 -7.56 -10.02 -12.63
CA ASP A 88 -7.08 -11.25 -13.28
C ASP A 88 -5.60 -11.20 -13.66
N GLU A 89 -5.08 -10.03 -13.97
CA GLU A 89 -3.67 -9.82 -14.30
C GLU A 89 -2.73 -10.18 -13.14
N TYR A 90 -3.21 -10.12 -11.88
CA TYR A 90 -2.45 -10.47 -10.68
C TYR A 90 -2.67 -11.91 -10.20
N LYS A 91 -3.40 -12.72 -10.96
CA LYS A 91 -3.61 -14.13 -10.62
C LYS A 91 -2.30 -14.89 -10.37
N PRO A 92 -1.25 -14.77 -11.21
CA PRO A 92 0.03 -15.44 -10.95
C PRO A 92 0.68 -14.99 -9.62
N LEU A 93 0.57 -13.70 -9.27
CA LEU A 93 1.09 -13.19 -8.01
C LEU A 93 0.28 -13.72 -6.82
N ARG A 94 -1.04 -13.76 -6.94
CA ARG A 94 -1.94 -14.33 -5.91
C ARG A 94 -1.61 -15.80 -5.62
N GLU A 95 -1.40 -16.59 -6.68
CA GLU A 95 -1.00 -18.00 -6.57
C GLU A 95 0.39 -18.15 -5.93
N HIS A 96 1.36 -17.31 -6.34
CA HIS A 96 2.70 -17.30 -5.77
C HIS A 96 2.68 -16.97 -4.26
N LEU A 97 1.82 -16.06 -3.83
CA LEU A 97 1.65 -15.68 -2.42
C LEU A 97 0.79 -16.68 -1.63
N GLY A 98 0.19 -17.68 -2.29
CA GLY A 98 -0.68 -18.65 -1.66
C GLY A 98 -1.99 -18.07 -1.12
N LEU A 99 -2.48 -16.99 -1.73
CA LEU A 99 -3.71 -16.31 -1.29
C LEU A 99 -4.95 -16.95 -1.94
N ASP A 100 -5.95 -17.23 -1.12
CA ASP A 100 -7.26 -17.76 -1.53
C ASP A 100 -8.39 -17.15 -0.67
N GLU A 101 -9.62 -17.64 -0.87
CA GLU A 101 -10.81 -17.19 -0.14
C GLU A 101 -10.80 -17.52 1.36
N ASN A 102 -9.93 -18.41 1.81
CA ASN A 102 -9.78 -18.79 3.21
C ASN A 102 -8.62 -18.06 3.90
N SER A 103 -7.85 -17.28 3.15
CA SER A 103 -6.70 -16.58 3.67
C SER A 103 -7.11 -15.52 4.70
N LYS A 104 -6.39 -15.45 5.81
CA LYS A 104 -6.52 -14.40 6.82
C LYS A 104 -5.33 -13.47 6.72
N VAL A 105 -5.58 -12.22 6.39
CA VAL A 105 -4.53 -11.21 6.15
C VAL A 105 -4.62 -10.11 7.20
N LEU A 106 -3.53 -9.87 7.91
CA LEU A 106 -3.39 -8.72 8.82
C LEU A 106 -2.77 -7.56 8.07
N LEU A 107 -3.43 -6.42 8.10
CA LEU A 107 -2.95 -5.16 7.53
C LEU A 107 -2.85 -4.09 8.62
N PHE A 108 -1.87 -3.20 8.48
CA PHE A 108 -1.69 -2.08 9.40
C PHE A 108 -2.04 -0.79 8.68
N SER A 109 -3.10 -0.10 9.17
CA SER A 109 -3.40 1.28 8.78
C SER A 109 -2.77 2.20 9.82
N THR A 110 -1.67 2.82 9.46
CA THR A 110 -0.86 3.64 10.36
C THR A 110 -1.15 5.14 10.24
N GLU A 111 -2.10 5.51 9.38
CA GLU A 111 -2.41 6.89 9.07
C GLU A 111 -3.92 7.10 8.94
N GLY A 112 -4.45 8.13 9.61
CA GLY A 112 -5.82 8.61 9.42
C GLY A 112 -5.91 9.71 8.34
N ASP A 113 -6.97 10.52 8.40
CA ASP A 113 -7.17 11.68 7.52
C ASP A 113 -6.39 12.92 8.02
N THR A 114 -5.09 12.79 8.10
CA THR A 114 -4.20 13.86 8.59
C THR A 114 -4.23 15.11 7.70
N ASP A 115 -4.61 14.96 6.43
CA ASP A 115 -4.95 16.03 5.50
C ASP A 115 -6.40 15.84 5.03
N PRO A 116 -7.39 16.45 5.72
CA PRO A 116 -8.82 16.27 5.41
C PRO A 116 -9.21 16.74 4.01
N ASP A 117 -8.59 17.80 3.49
CA ASP A 117 -8.88 18.32 2.14
C ASP A 117 -8.41 17.33 1.09
N ARG A 118 -7.24 16.76 1.26
CA ARG A 118 -6.74 15.72 0.37
C ARG A 118 -7.54 14.43 0.49
N TYR A 119 -7.88 14.02 1.69
CA TYR A 119 -8.75 12.87 1.92
C TYR A 119 -10.08 13.04 1.18
N LYS A 120 -10.73 14.20 1.31
CA LYS A 120 -11.95 14.53 0.58
C LYS A 120 -11.74 14.47 -0.93
N SER A 121 -10.68 15.08 -1.44
CA SER A 121 -10.35 15.10 -2.86
C SER A 121 -10.23 13.68 -3.44
N ILE A 122 -9.62 12.75 -2.72
CA ILE A 122 -9.46 11.36 -3.17
C ILE A 122 -10.75 10.58 -3.03
N VAL A 123 -11.37 10.62 -1.85
CA VAL A 123 -12.49 9.74 -1.51
C VAL A 123 -13.81 10.22 -2.12
N TRP A 124 -14.09 11.54 -2.03
CA TRP A 124 -15.36 12.12 -2.48
C TRP A 124 -15.30 12.63 -3.91
N ASP A 125 -14.25 13.35 -4.26
CA ASP A 125 -14.14 13.97 -5.58
C ASP A 125 -13.56 12.99 -6.64
N GLY A 126 -12.96 11.87 -6.18
CA GLY A 126 -12.50 10.78 -7.02
C GLY A 126 -11.20 11.06 -7.75
N ASN A 127 -10.35 11.94 -7.21
CA ASN A 127 -9.02 12.20 -7.73
C ASN A 127 -8.07 11.01 -7.51
N GLU A 128 -6.95 10.96 -8.20
CA GLU A 128 -5.96 9.87 -8.16
C GLU A 128 -6.56 8.52 -8.59
N ARG A 129 -7.04 8.44 -9.84
CA ARG A 129 -7.62 7.23 -10.45
C ARG A 129 -6.58 6.44 -11.24
#